data_e11176f2426cec1a7115c67a080d7729
#
_entry.id   e11176f2426cec1a7115c67a080d7729
#
_cell.length_a   1.000
_cell.length_b   1.000
_cell.length_c   1.000
_cell.angle_alpha   90.00
_cell.angle_beta   90.00
_cell.angle_gamma   90.00
#
_symmetry.space_group_name_H-M   'P 1'
#
loop_
_entity.id
_entity.type
_entity.pdbx_description
1 polymer ?
#
loop_
_entity_poly.entity_id
_entity_poly.type
_entity_poly.pdbx_seq_one_letter_code
_entity_poly.pdbx_strand_id
1 'polypeptide(L)'
;MGVLWRVGRSIAAAGVAVLSLLASAHAQIPAPVNTGQAWKVYKESWAAADEAGYAAFVQAIGRSDCSSLESCLKSDANPYRSSVDPRLPGDCADMAYVLRAYYAWKNGLPFSYQNAMRTADGSRQDIRYSTEGNVVAGRRRILNIVSDAPSFLRRIGGEVSTAMFRTHPDTGGGRSHDDFYPVEISRDAVRPGVIAYDIYGHVGIVYDILENGRVLVVASHPDNSVTRSAYGPNFMRSKPALGAGLKAWRPISVVNAEKLADGALRGGDLKVATNSDLKHFSLEQYVGNVPHPSEIWHFGEFRHEGRTLKYYDYVRRRLASPDFRYNPVDELRFGLQTICGSIKARKTAVDAAVRARVHLKPHPRKLPPNIFGTYGEWEEYSTPSRDARLKVSFIELRRDVQRLVEAAEAGGDRVDYDGGDLAGDLMAAFDEEKDACTFTYRRADEMRMRLNLAHVMDRLFDLSFDPYHCPERRWGASGAELESCTDDATKDRWYNAQRFLRYQAQRTYDVRMDFTVDELKPPMIAAPGEGGLGVEEPADADIRAYLSRLNGTVVAASSGPATPVAFTANPAVSAEDGVFFPAWHARGGYVAPR
;
A
#
# COMPACT_ATOMS: atom_id res chain seq x y z
N MET A 1 70.86 59.58 15.53
CA MET A 1 71.83 58.58 15.06
C MET A 1 71.28 57.21 15.38
N GLY A 2 71.16 56.35 14.42
CA GLY A 2 70.76 54.95 14.59
C GLY A 2 69.28 54.65 14.26
N VAL A 3 68.99 54.50 12.98
CA VAL A 3 67.70 54.00 12.42
C VAL A 3 67.80 52.50 12.43
N LEU A 4 66.89 51.78 13.17
CA LEU A 4 66.72 50.33 13.10
C LEU A 4 65.47 50.00 12.30
N TRP A 5 65.68 49.40 11.14
CA TRP A 5 64.64 48.79 10.28
C TRP A 5 64.16 47.46 10.92
N ARG A 6 62.85 47.34 11.16
CA ARG A 6 62.21 46.06 11.41
C ARG A 6 61.46 45.60 10.17
N VAL A 7 61.93 44.51 9.60
CA VAL A 7 61.25 43.77 8.52
C VAL A 7 60.18 42.90 9.12
N GLY A 8 58.92 43.26 8.88
CA GLY A 8 57.79 42.39 9.22
C GLY A 8 57.57 41.33 8.14
N ARG A 9 57.69 40.06 8.50
CA ARG A 9 57.27 38.94 7.67
C ARG A 9 55.79 38.70 7.84
N SER A 10 55.00 38.99 6.83
CA SER A 10 53.59 38.56 6.70
C SER A 10 53.54 37.11 6.28
N ILE A 11 53.08 36.23 7.18
CA ILE A 11 52.75 34.85 6.84
C ILE A 11 51.29 34.87 6.36
N ALA A 12 51.07 34.69 5.04
CA ALA A 12 49.76 34.44 4.47
C ALA A 12 49.39 32.96 4.75
N ALA A 13 48.47 32.74 5.68
CA ALA A 13 47.84 31.44 5.86
C ALA A 13 46.82 31.24 4.75
N ALA A 14 47.16 30.44 3.76
CA ALA A 14 46.19 29.92 2.76
C ALA A 14 45.29 28.86 3.44
N GLY A 15 44.11 29.29 3.85
CA GLY A 15 43.06 28.38 4.30
C GLY A 15 42.48 27.61 3.10
N VAL A 16 42.86 26.34 2.98
CA VAL A 16 42.20 25.44 2.02
C VAL A 16 40.84 25.09 2.61
N ALA A 17 39.79 25.75 2.15
CA ALA A 17 38.42 25.35 2.38
C ALA A 17 38.14 24.07 1.60
N VAL A 18 38.19 22.91 2.28
CA VAL A 18 37.67 21.66 1.77
C VAL A 18 36.15 21.75 1.83
N LEU A 19 35.52 22.21 0.75
CA LEU A 19 34.09 22.01 0.53
C LEU A 19 33.86 20.51 0.37
N SER A 20 33.42 19.86 1.43
CA SER A 20 32.84 18.51 1.38
C SER A 20 31.50 18.61 0.64
N LEU A 21 31.52 18.46 -0.67
CA LEU A 21 30.34 18.16 -1.48
C LEU A 21 29.87 16.76 -1.08
N LEU A 22 28.99 16.70 -0.08
CA LEU A 22 28.13 15.55 0.13
C LEU A 22 27.10 15.54 -1.04
N ALA A 23 27.58 15.16 -2.22
CA ALA A 23 26.71 14.72 -3.29
C ALA A 23 26.02 13.45 -2.74
N SER A 24 24.73 13.55 -2.46
CA SER A 24 23.88 12.38 -2.28
C SER A 24 24.07 11.51 -3.52
N ALA A 25 24.85 10.45 -3.39
CA ALA A 25 25.08 9.50 -4.47
C ALA A 25 23.73 8.80 -4.72
N HIS A 26 22.96 9.37 -5.64
CA HIS A 26 21.79 8.66 -6.17
C HIS A 26 22.33 7.37 -6.78
N ALA A 27 21.95 6.24 -6.23
CA ALA A 27 22.34 4.94 -6.75
C ALA A 27 21.94 4.90 -8.23
N GLN A 28 22.92 4.79 -9.12
CA GLN A 28 22.65 4.71 -10.56
C GLN A 28 22.01 3.35 -10.84
N ILE A 29 20.92 3.34 -11.57
CA ILE A 29 20.31 2.11 -12.05
C ILE A 29 21.26 1.55 -13.12
N PRO A 30 21.80 0.31 -12.97
CA PRO A 30 22.76 -0.25 -13.91
C PRO A 30 22.12 -0.53 -15.27
N ALA A 31 22.93 -0.54 -16.33
CA ALA A 31 22.47 -0.95 -17.66
C ALA A 31 22.07 -2.43 -17.68
N PRO A 32 21.07 -2.84 -18.49
CA PRO A 32 20.62 -4.22 -18.55
C PRO A 32 21.67 -5.14 -19.13
N VAL A 33 21.88 -6.30 -18.51
CA VAL A 33 22.74 -7.38 -19.00
C VAL A 33 21.96 -8.29 -19.96
N ASN A 34 20.72 -8.60 -19.66
CA ASN A 34 19.80 -9.33 -20.53
C ASN A 34 18.89 -8.38 -21.30
N THR A 35 19.09 -8.24 -22.59
CA THR A 35 18.30 -7.34 -23.47
C THR A 35 17.22 -8.06 -24.27
N GLY A 36 17.35 -9.40 -24.44
CA GLY A 36 16.38 -10.26 -25.15
C GLY A 36 15.42 -10.99 -24.20
N GLN A 37 14.70 -11.96 -24.74
CA GLN A 37 13.72 -12.76 -23.98
C GLN A 37 14.37 -13.74 -22.99
N ALA A 38 15.60 -14.18 -23.25
CA ALA A 38 16.28 -15.12 -22.37
C ALA A 38 16.71 -14.44 -21.07
N TRP A 39 16.54 -15.15 -19.97
CA TRP A 39 17.12 -14.78 -18.68
C TRP A 39 18.35 -15.65 -18.44
N LYS A 40 19.53 -15.11 -18.58
CA LYS A 40 20.78 -15.74 -18.22
C LYS A 40 21.24 -15.21 -16.88
N VAL A 41 21.62 -16.08 -15.97
CA VAL A 41 22.16 -15.71 -14.66
C VAL A 41 23.68 -15.63 -14.78
N TYR A 42 24.26 -14.49 -14.41
CA TYR A 42 25.70 -14.21 -14.49
C TYR A 42 26.35 -14.02 -13.11
N LYS A 43 25.53 -13.77 -12.10
CA LYS A 43 25.97 -13.49 -10.74
C LYS A 43 25.50 -14.58 -9.78
N GLU A 44 26.34 -14.94 -8.84
CA GLU A 44 26.03 -15.98 -7.84
C GLU A 44 25.07 -15.46 -6.74
N SER A 45 25.04 -14.14 -6.51
CA SER A 45 24.21 -13.51 -5.48
C SER A 45 23.88 -12.08 -5.84
N TRP A 46 23.01 -11.46 -5.06
CA TRP A 46 22.73 -10.04 -5.10
C TRP A 46 23.75 -9.29 -4.24
N ALA A 47 24.59 -8.49 -4.87
CA ALA A 47 25.52 -7.60 -4.16
C ALA A 47 24.80 -6.36 -3.63
N ALA A 48 25.44 -5.60 -2.74
CA ALA A 48 24.90 -4.33 -2.23
C ALA A 48 24.54 -3.33 -3.36
N ALA A 49 25.35 -3.31 -4.45
CA ALA A 49 25.05 -2.49 -5.62
C ALA A 49 23.80 -2.94 -6.38
N ASP A 50 23.51 -4.25 -6.43
CA ASP A 50 22.30 -4.78 -7.05
C ASP A 50 21.05 -4.43 -6.23
N GLU A 51 21.15 -4.51 -4.90
CA GLU A 51 20.09 -4.09 -4.00
C GLU A 51 19.82 -2.58 -4.08
N ALA A 52 20.88 -1.76 -4.17
CA ALA A 52 20.76 -0.32 -4.34
C ALA A 52 20.15 0.04 -5.71
N GLY A 53 20.54 -0.67 -6.77
CA GLY A 53 19.94 -0.50 -8.11
C GLY A 53 18.47 -0.91 -8.15
N TYR A 54 18.09 -2.01 -7.45
CA TYR A 54 16.70 -2.39 -7.28
C TYR A 54 15.89 -1.33 -6.52
N ALA A 55 16.46 -0.80 -5.45
CA ALA A 55 15.81 0.28 -4.70
C ALA A 55 15.57 1.51 -5.60
N ALA A 56 16.57 1.94 -6.38
CA ALA A 56 16.42 3.05 -7.32
C ALA A 56 15.37 2.76 -8.42
N PHE A 57 15.33 1.54 -8.94
CA PHE A 57 14.33 1.11 -9.91
C PHE A 57 12.90 1.17 -9.31
N VAL A 58 12.68 0.62 -8.11
CA VAL A 58 11.38 0.68 -7.43
C VAL A 58 10.98 2.12 -7.12
N GLN A 59 11.94 2.96 -6.71
CA GLN A 59 11.69 4.38 -6.46
C GLN A 59 11.22 5.10 -7.72
N ALA A 60 11.86 4.86 -8.87
CA ALA A 60 11.48 5.43 -10.15
C ALA A 60 10.06 5.00 -10.56
N ILE A 61 9.72 3.71 -10.43
CA ILE A 61 8.36 3.19 -10.70
C ILE A 61 7.35 3.81 -9.75
N GLY A 62 7.63 3.85 -8.45
CA GLY A 62 6.73 4.42 -7.45
C GLY A 62 6.43 5.90 -7.64
N ARG A 63 7.42 6.68 -8.09
CA ARG A 63 7.28 8.12 -8.37
C ARG A 63 6.62 8.43 -9.72
N SER A 64 6.52 7.44 -10.62
CA SER A 64 5.84 7.62 -11.91
C SER A 64 4.33 7.66 -11.76
N ASP A 65 3.62 8.06 -12.81
CA ASP A 65 2.15 8.12 -12.89
C ASP A 65 1.51 6.84 -13.43
N CYS A 66 2.30 5.75 -13.57
CA CYS A 66 1.79 4.49 -14.08
C CYS A 66 0.58 3.98 -13.27
N SER A 67 -0.43 3.48 -13.97
CA SER A 67 -1.75 3.14 -13.42
C SER A 67 -2.06 1.64 -13.40
N SER A 68 -1.16 0.81 -13.95
CA SER A 68 -1.24 -0.66 -13.92
C SER A 68 0.16 -1.25 -13.90
N LEU A 69 0.33 -2.52 -13.49
CA LEU A 69 1.63 -3.19 -13.51
C LEU A 69 2.23 -3.18 -14.92
N GLU A 70 1.43 -3.44 -15.95
CA GLU A 70 1.88 -3.36 -17.34
C GLU A 70 2.35 -1.96 -17.72
N SER A 71 1.58 -0.91 -17.38
CA SER A 71 1.97 0.47 -17.68
C SER A 71 3.22 0.89 -16.92
N CYS A 72 3.44 0.37 -15.70
CA CYS A 72 4.66 0.61 -14.94
C CYS A 72 5.89 0.03 -15.63
N LEU A 73 5.80 -1.21 -16.15
CA LEU A 73 6.90 -1.81 -16.89
C LEU A 73 7.20 -1.09 -18.22
N LYS A 74 6.19 -0.49 -18.85
CA LYS A 74 6.30 0.28 -20.11
C LYS A 74 6.60 1.77 -19.91
N SER A 75 6.54 2.27 -18.68
CA SER A 75 6.77 3.67 -18.35
C SER A 75 8.18 4.15 -18.73
N ASP A 76 8.31 5.43 -19.09
CA ASP A 76 9.61 6.08 -19.27
C ASP A 76 10.45 6.07 -18.00
N ALA A 77 9.81 5.95 -16.83
CA ALA A 77 10.50 5.77 -15.55
C ALA A 77 11.18 4.39 -15.41
N ASN A 78 10.85 3.41 -16.25
CA ASN A 78 11.53 2.12 -16.28
C ASN A 78 12.72 2.15 -17.27
N PRO A 79 13.96 2.21 -16.80
CA PRO A 79 15.14 2.25 -17.68
C PRO A 79 15.39 0.92 -18.41
N TYR A 80 14.74 -0.16 -17.98
CA TYR A 80 14.88 -1.50 -18.57
C TYR A 80 13.78 -1.83 -19.57
N ARG A 81 12.84 -0.90 -19.82
CA ARG A 81 11.73 -1.15 -20.75
C ARG A 81 12.22 -1.59 -22.13
N SER A 82 11.53 -2.53 -22.71
CA SER A 82 11.87 -3.11 -24.00
C SER A 82 10.65 -3.68 -24.71
N SER A 83 10.78 -3.92 -26.02
CA SER A 83 9.70 -4.51 -26.83
C SER A 83 9.35 -5.96 -26.45
N VAL A 84 10.22 -6.63 -25.70
CA VAL A 84 10.00 -8.00 -25.22
C VAL A 84 9.35 -8.06 -23.85
N ASP A 85 9.07 -6.94 -23.22
CA ASP A 85 8.43 -6.91 -21.90
C ASP A 85 7.01 -7.48 -21.98
N PRO A 86 6.61 -8.31 -20.99
CA PRO A 86 5.32 -8.98 -21.05
C PRO A 86 4.15 -8.02 -20.81
N ARG A 87 3.00 -8.36 -21.39
CA ARG A 87 1.71 -7.84 -20.92
C ARG A 87 1.31 -8.66 -19.70
N LEU A 88 1.10 -7.99 -18.59
CA LEU A 88 0.83 -8.62 -17.29
C LEU A 88 -0.30 -7.89 -16.57
N PRO A 89 -1.46 -8.51 -16.40
CA PRO A 89 -2.33 -8.16 -15.29
C PRO A 89 -1.62 -8.57 -13.98
N GLY A 90 -1.88 -7.88 -12.88
CA GLY A 90 -1.29 -8.28 -11.62
C GLY A 90 -1.92 -7.56 -10.43
N ASP A 91 -2.14 -8.31 -9.37
CA ASP A 91 -2.57 -7.78 -8.08
C ASP A 91 -1.38 -7.30 -7.22
N CYS A 92 -1.62 -7.07 -5.94
CA CYS A 92 -0.62 -6.54 -5.03
C CYS A 92 0.54 -7.52 -4.75
N ALA A 93 0.26 -8.82 -4.67
CA ALA A 93 1.28 -9.85 -4.49
C ALA A 93 2.11 -10.02 -5.76
N ASP A 94 1.44 -10.03 -6.92
CA ASP A 94 2.07 -10.13 -8.23
C ASP A 94 3.07 -9.00 -8.45
N MET A 95 2.66 -7.76 -8.19
CA MET A 95 3.50 -6.59 -8.39
C MET A 95 4.82 -6.71 -7.62
N ALA A 96 4.79 -7.16 -6.36
CA ALA A 96 5.97 -7.31 -5.54
C ALA A 96 6.97 -8.31 -6.15
N TYR A 97 6.49 -9.50 -6.49
CA TYR A 97 7.33 -10.56 -7.05
C TYR A 97 7.76 -10.28 -8.49
N VAL A 98 6.87 -9.74 -9.32
CA VAL A 98 7.19 -9.42 -10.72
C VAL A 98 8.24 -8.34 -10.83
N LEU A 99 8.16 -7.24 -10.06
CA LEU A 99 9.19 -6.19 -10.12
C LEU A 99 10.56 -6.70 -9.66
N ARG A 100 10.62 -7.56 -8.63
CA ARG A 100 11.87 -8.17 -8.17
C ARG A 100 12.45 -9.12 -9.23
N ALA A 101 11.61 -9.99 -9.81
CA ALA A 101 12.01 -10.93 -10.85
C ALA A 101 12.40 -10.22 -12.15
N TYR A 102 11.67 -9.17 -12.55
CA TYR A 102 11.98 -8.37 -13.72
C TYR A 102 13.34 -7.70 -13.60
N TYR A 103 13.60 -7.07 -12.46
CA TYR A 103 14.93 -6.49 -12.19
C TYR A 103 16.03 -7.58 -12.22
N ALA A 104 15.78 -8.74 -11.59
CA ALA A 104 16.72 -9.85 -11.61
C ALA A 104 17.02 -10.34 -13.03
N TRP A 105 15.98 -10.49 -13.86
CA TRP A 105 16.15 -10.84 -15.27
C TRP A 105 17.05 -9.83 -15.99
N LYS A 106 16.70 -8.55 -15.98
CA LYS A 106 17.45 -7.51 -16.69
C LYS A 106 18.91 -7.42 -16.26
N ASN A 107 19.22 -7.73 -14.99
CA ASN A 107 20.56 -7.61 -14.42
C ASN A 107 21.32 -8.95 -14.28
N GLY A 108 20.79 -10.04 -14.83
CA GLY A 108 21.44 -11.35 -14.81
C GLY A 108 21.65 -11.93 -13.41
N LEU A 109 20.70 -11.66 -12.51
CA LEU A 109 20.74 -12.10 -11.12
C LEU A 109 19.98 -13.41 -10.93
N PRO A 110 20.36 -14.24 -9.92
CA PRO A 110 19.57 -15.38 -9.52
C PRO A 110 18.25 -14.92 -8.89
N PHE A 111 17.23 -15.76 -9.00
CA PHE A 111 15.93 -15.52 -8.40
C PHE A 111 15.34 -16.81 -7.85
N SER A 112 14.65 -16.71 -6.73
CA SER A 112 13.80 -17.79 -6.25
C SER A 112 12.58 -17.21 -5.56
N TYR A 113 11.48 -17.95 -5.56
CA TYR A 113 10.28 -17.57 -4.86
C TYR A 113 9.52 -18.80 -4.35
N GLN A 114 8.85 -18.63 -3.25
CA GLN A 114 7.92 -19.61 -2.72
C GLN A 114 6.66 -19.62 -3.58
N ASN A 115 6.38 -20.78 -4.19
CA ASN A 115 5.25 -20.93 -5.11
C ASN A 115 4.12 -21.80 -4.56
N ALA A 116 4.30 -22.34 -3.36
CA ALA A 116 3.27 -23.10 -2.66
C ALA A 116 3.40 -22.89 -1.15
N MET A 117 2.26 -22.71 -0.50
CA MET A 117 2.14 -22.51 0.94
C MET A 117 1.14 -23.50 1.52
N ARG A 118 1.27 -23.78 2.81
CA ARG A 118 0.26 -24.48 3.62
C ARG A 118 0.11 -23.77 4.95
N THR A 119 -1.04 -23.92 5.60
CA THR A 119 -1.26 -23.38 6.93
C THR A 119 -0.25 -23.96 7.92
N ALA A 120 0.22 -23.15 8.88
CA ALA A 120 1.23 -23.57 9.84
C ALA A 120 0.69 -24.62 10.82
N ASP A 121 -0.60 -24.59 11.14
CA ASP A 121 -1.32 -25.52 12.02
C ASP A 121 -1.88 -26.75 11.30
N GLY A 122 -1.72 -26.86 9.98
CA GLY A 122 -2.26 -27.94 9.17
C GLY A 122 -3.77 -27.86 8.94
N SER A 123 -4.43 -26.77 9.33
CA SER A 123 -5.86 -26.55 9.08
C SER A 123 -6.17 -26.43 7.60
N ARG A 124 -7.46 -26.52 7.22
CA ARG A 124 -7.95 -26.32 5.85
C ARG A 124 -8.44 -24.89 5.59
N GLN A 125 -7.97 -23.91 6.38
CA GLN A 125 -8.30 -22.51 6.16
C GLN A 125 -7.72 -22.00 4.82
N ASP A 126 -8.32 -20.94 4.30
CA ASP A 126 -7.70 -20.19 3.20
C ASP A 126 -6.34 -19.64 3.67
N ILE A 127 -5.28 -20.03 2.98
CA ILE A 127 -3.91 -19.65 3.34
C ILE A 127 -3.69 -18.13 3.31
N ARG A 128 -4.54 -17.36 2.63
CA ARG A 128 -4.48 -15.89 2.63
C ARG A 128 -4.91 -15.30 3.97
N TYR A 129 -5.71 -16.06 4.76
CA TYR A 129 -6.34 -15.60 5.99
C TYR A 129 -6.14 -16.56 7.17
N SER A 130 -5.24 -17.52 7.07
CA SER A 130 -4.93 -18.48 8.14
C SER A 130 -4.65 -17.79 9.47
N THR A 131 -5.21 -18.28 10.57
CA THR A 131 -5.10 -17.66 11.90
C THR A 131 -3.73 -17.84 12.56
N GLU A 132 -2.98 -18.87 12.15
CA GLU A 132 -1.64 -19.18 12.68
C GLU A 132 -0.53 -18.97 11.63
N GLY A 133 -0.85 -18.26 10.54
CA GLY A 133 0.10 -18.03 9.45
C GLY A 133 0.36 -19.26 8.60
N ASN A 134 1.37 -19.19 7.77
CA ASN A 134 1.69 -20.23 6.79
C ASN A 134 3.16 -20.65 6.88
N VAL A 135 3.45 -21.81 6.27
CA VAL A 135 4.80 -22.31 6.04
C VAL A 135 5.00 -22.64 4.56
N VAL A 136 6.22 -22.50 4.09
CA VAL A 136 6.59 -22.77 2.70
C VAL A 136 6.44 -24.27 2.42
N ALA A 137 5.64 -24.61 1.40
CA ALA A 137 5.42 -25.98 0.92
C ALA A 137 6.15 -26.27 -0.39
N GLY A 138 6.47 -25.24 -1.18
CA GLY A 138 7.21 -25.37 -2.43
C GLY A 138 7.93 -24.09 -2.80
N ARG A 139 9.01 -24.25 -3.59
CA ARG A 139 9.85 -23.14 -4.05
C ARG A 139 10.28 -23.36 -5.49
N ARG A 140 10.15 -22.33 -6.32
CA ARG A 140 10.78 -22.26 -7.63
C ARG A 140 12.08 -21.47 -7.58
N ARG A 141 13.00 -21.81 -8.46
CA ARG A 141 14.33 -21.21 -8.51
C ARG A 141 14.79 -20.99 -9.95
N ILE A 142 15.45 -19.86 -10.20
CA ILE A 142 16.18 -19.56 -11.41
C ILE A 142 17.64 -19.33 -11.02
N LEU A 143 18.45 -20.34 -11.30
CA LEU A 143 19.87 -20.35 -10.99
C LEU A 143 20.71 -20.40 -12.27
N ASN A 144 20.08 -20.56 -13.43
CA ASN A 144 20.70 -20.71 -14.73
C ASN A 144 19.86 -20.04 -15.83
N ILE A 145 19.83 -20.60 -17.03
CA ILE A 145 19.17 -20.01 -18.20
C ILE A 145 17.68 -20.37 -18.23
N VAL A 146 16.83 -19.35 -18.41
CA VAL A 146 15.42 -19.48 -18.81
C VAL A 146 15.27 -18.89 -20.20
N SER A 147 14.74 -19.65 -21.14
CA SER A 147 14.64 -19.25 -22.55
C SER A 147 13.60 -18.12 -22.79
N ASP A 148 12.55 -18.06 -21.97
CA ASP A 148 11.45 -17.11 -22.08
C ASP A 148 11.09 -16.49 -20.72
N ALA A 149 11.81 -15.44 -20.34
CA ALA A 149 11.56 -14.69 -19.11
C ALA A 149 10.18 -14.02 -19.09
N PRO A 150 9.65 -13.43 -20.19
CA PRO A 150 8.28 -12.91 -20.23
C PRO A 150 7.23 -13.93 -19.82
N SER A 151 7.30 -15.16 -20.33
CA SER A 151 6.40 -16.24 -19.93
C SER A 151 6.60 -16.67 -18.48
N PHE A 152 7.85 -16.62 -17.99
CA PHE A 152 8.13 -16.92 -16.59
C PHE A 152 7.53 -15.86 -15.65
N LEU A 153 7.61 -14.57 -15.98
CA LEU A 153 6.97 -13.49 -15.21
C LEU A 153 5.45 -13.66 -15.15
N ARG A 154 4.82 -14.04 -16.27
CA ARG A 154 3.37 -14.38 -16.28
C ARG A 154 3.03 -15.56 -15.36
N ARG A 155 3.92 -16.54 -15.28
CA ARG A 155 3.75 -17.69 -14.37
C ARG A 155 3.81 -17.26 -12.91
N ILE A 156 4.69 -16.34 -12.52
CA ILE A 156 4.76 -15.81 -11.16
C ILE A 156 3.37 -15.29 -10.74
N GLY A 157 2.73 -14.43 -11.55
CA GLY A 157 1.40 -13.90 -11.26
C GLY A 157 0.31 -14.96 -11.09
N GLY A 158 0.47 -16.15 -11.70
CA GLY A 158 -0.45 -17.27 -11.49
C GLY A 158 -0.15 -18.18 -10.29
N GLU A 159 1.00 -18.00 -9.63
CA GLU A 159 1.47 -18.88 -8.55
C GLU A 159 1.60 -18.17 -7.20
N VAL A 160 1.71 -16.83 -7.17
CA VAL A 160 1.85 -16.09 -5.92
C VAL A 160 0.51 -15.52 -5.45
N SER A 161 0.43 -15.25 -4.18
CA SER A 161 -0.70 -14.56 -3.55
C SER A 161 -0.24 -13.91 -2.25
N THR A 162 -1.12 -13.20 -1.57
CA THR A 162 -0.81 -12.59 -0.26
C THR A 162 -0.47 -13.60 0.83
N ALA A 163 -0.80 -14.88 0.63
CA ALA A 163 -0.39 -15.98 1.50
C ALA A 163 1.14 -16.12 1.65
N MET A 164 1.90 -15.68 0.61
CA MET A 164 3.37 -15.74 0.61
C MET A 164 3.99 -14.82 1.67
N PHE A 165 3.29 -13.78 2.07
CA PHE A 165 3.77 -12.81 3.06
C PHE A 165 3.32 -13.14 4.48
N ARG A 166 2.34 -14.07 4.63
CA ARG A 166 1.73 -14.46 5.90
C ARG A 166 2.51 -15.59 6.56
N THR A 167 3.73 -15.30 6.95
CA THR A 167 4.68 -16.28 7.49
C THR A 167 5.23 -15.83 8.83
N HIS A 168 5.44 -16.77 9.76
CA HIS A 168 6.12 -16.48 11.02
C HIS A 168 7.60 -16.15 10.73
N PRO A 169 8.16 -15.06 11.26
CA PRO A 169 9.54 -14.65 10.98
C PRO A 169 10.60 -15.58 11.55
N ASP A 170 10.27 -16.32 12.60
CA ASP A 170 11.16 -17.34 13.14
C ASP A 170 10.82 -18.71 12.52
N THR A 171 11.69 -19.14 11.62
CA THR A 171 11.58 -20.41 10.91
C THR A 171 12.43 -21.51 11.52
N GLY A 172 12.76 -21.42 12.82
CA GLY A 172 13.57 -22.41 13.53
C GLY A 172 13.14 -23.87 13.28
N GLY A 173 14.07 -24.82 13.35
CA GLY A 173 13.78 -26.25 13.32
C GLY A 173 13.65 -26.89 11.94
N GLY A 174 14.45 -26.50 10.95
CA GLY A 174 14.58 -27.24 9.67
C GLY A 174 13.48 -26.98 8.66
N ARG A 175 12.65 -25.96 8.86
CA ARG A 175 11.67 -25.49 7.87
C ARG A 175 12.38 -24.70 6.76
N SER A 176 11.85 -24.76 5.55
CA SER A 176 12.30 -23.89 4.46
C SER A 176 12.06 -22.43 4.79
N HIS A 177 13.09 -21.59 4.68
CA HIS A 177 12.96 -20.16 4.90
C HIS A 177 12.01 -19.53 3.87
N ASP A 178 11.23 -18.56 4.31
CA ASP A 178 10.40 -17.72 3.45
C ASP A 178 11.24 -16.72 2.65
N ASP A 179 10.60 -16.06 1.67
CA ASP A 179 11.28 -15.08 0.81
C ASP A 179 11.56 -13.75 1.51
N PHE A 180 10.96 -13.52 2.66
CA PHE A 180 10.99 -12.25 3.37
C PHE A 180 11.42 -12.41 4.81
N TYR A 181 11.90 -11.32 5.38
CA TYR A 181 12.16 -11.24 6.82
C TYR A 181 11.79 -9.85 7.35
N PRO A 182 11.27 -9.72 8.59
CA PRO A 182 10.97 -8.44 9.19
C PRO A 182 12.24 -7.67 9.47
N VAL A 183 12.21 -6.37 9.20
CA VAL A 183 13.36 -5.50 9.39
C VAL A 183 13.21 -4.64 10.64
N GLU A 184 14.33 -4.24 11.21
CA GLU A 184 14.35 -3.16 12.21
C GLU A 184 13.85 -1.84 11.61
N ILE A 185 13.28 -0.99 12.43
CA ILE A 185 12.80 0.32 12.00
C ILE A 185 13.98 1.32 12.02
N SER A 186 14.72 1.32 10.93
CA SER A 186 15.83 2.24 10.68
C SER A 186 15.92 2.61 9.20
N ARG A 187 16.52 3.76 8.86
CA ARG A 187 16.70 4.18 7.46
C ARG A 187 17.61 3.26 6.66
N ASP A 188 18.49 2.51 7.34
CA ASP A 188 19.36 1.53 6.70
C ASP A 188 18.58 0.28 6.27
N ALA A 189 17.60 -0.11 7.05
CA ALA A 189 16.82 -1.33 6.83
C ALA A 189 15.56 -1.09 6.01
N VAL A 190 14.80 -0.02 6.31
CA VAL A 190 13.62 0.38 5.54
C VAL A 190 14.06 1.25 4.38
N ARG A 191 13.92 0.72 3.15
CA ARG A 191 14.36 1.40 1.92
C ARG A 191 13.42 1.02 0.76
N PRO A 192 13.48 1.71 -0.40
CA PRO A 192 12.71 1.29 -1.58
C PRO A 192 12.97 -0.17 -1.92
N GLY A 193 11.90 -0.90 -2.24
CA GLY A 193 11.91 -2.36 -2.46
C GLY A 193 11.56 -3.20 -1.24
N VAL A 194 11.51 -2.63 -0.04
CA VAL A 194 10.94 -3.28 1.16
C VAL A 194 9.43 -3.45 0.98
N ILE A 195 8.90 -4.54 1.46
CA ILE A 195 7.49 -4.89 1.38
C ILE A 195 6.75 -4.39 2.63
N ALA A 196 5.63 -3.76 2.44
CA ALA A 196 4.65 -3.46 3.49
C ALA A 196 3.51 -4.47 3.38
N TYR A 197 3.36 -5.37 4.34
CA TYR A 197 2.32 -6.40 4.33
C TYR A 197 1.26 -6.14 5.41
N ASP A 198 0.01 -6.16 4.97
CA ASP A 198 -1.20 -6.09 5.79
C ASP A 198 -1.86 -7.46 5.85
N ILE A 199 -2.13 -7.95 7.05
CA ILE A 199 -2.74 -9.26 7.28
C ILE A 199 -4.11 -9.44 6.63
N TYR A 200 -4.74 -8.35 6.24
CA TYR A 200 -6.01 -8.37 5.52
C TYR A 200 -5.84 -8.49 3.99
N GLY A 201 -4.77 -9.17 3.59
CA GLY A 201 -4.56 -9.57 2.21
C GLY A 201 -4.14 -8.42 1.30
N HIS A 202 -3.37 -7.44 1.81
CA HIS A 202 -2.83 -6.36 1.00
C HIS A 202 -1.32 -6.25 1.13
N VAL A 203 -0.67 -5.97 0.00
CA VAL A 203 0.78 -5.81 -0.10
C VAL A 203 1.09 -4.50 -0.81
N GLY A 204 1.99 -3.72 -0.23
CA GLY A 204 2.59 -2.56 -0.88
C GLY A 204 4.11 -2.72 -0.94
N ILE A 205 4.73 -2.03 -1.87
CA ILE A 205 6.18 -1.96 -2.00
C ILE A 205 6.60 -0.54 -1.60
N VAL A 206 7.49 -0.42 -0.63
CA VAL A 206 8.07 0.87 -0.27
C VAL A 206 8.81 1.43 -1.49
N TYR A 207 8.47 2.64 -1.90
CA TYR A 207 9.17 3.31 -3.00
C TYR A 207 9.89 4.59 -2.55
N ASP A 208 9.54 5.13 -1.38
CA ASP A 208 10.22 6.31 -0.84
C ASP A 208 10.07 6.42 0.68
N ILE A 209 11.00 7.09 1.33
CA ILE A 209 10.92 7.49 2.73
C ILE A 209 11.24 8.99 2.80
N LEU A 210 10.24 9.77 3.15
CA LEU A 210 10.37 11.23 3.22
C LEU A 210 11.22 11.65 4.44
N GLU A 211 11.69 12.88 4.45
CA GLU A 211 12.46 13.42 5.58
C GLU A 211 11.66 13.42 6.88
N ASN A 212 10.35 13.61 6.80
CA ASN A 212 9.44 13.52 7.95
C ASN A 212 9.17 12.08 8.43
N GLY A 213 9.86 11.09 7.90
CA GLY A 213 9.73 9.68 8.27
C GLY A 213 8.51 8.97 7.69
N ARG A 214 7.73 9.59 6.81
CA ARG A 214 6.63 8.91 6.12
C ARG A 214 7.19 7.92 5.11
N VAL A 215 6.70 6.68 5.19
CA VAL A 215 7.03 5.60 4.26
C VAL A 215 5.96 5.56 3.18
N LEU A 216 6.36 5.80 1.94
CA LEU A 216 5.47 5.79 0.79
C LEU A 216 5.47 4.43 0.13
N VAL A 217 4.29 3.91 -0.20
CA VAL A 217 4.11 2.58 -0.78
C VAL A 217 3.32 2.64 -2.08
N VAL A 218 3.71 1.83 -3.05
CA VAL A 218 3.00 1.58 -4.30
C VAL A 218 2.43 0.15 -4.27
N ALA A 219 1.21 -0.03 -4.73
CA ALA A 219 0.53 -1.33 -4.73
C ALA A 219 -0.37 -1.47 -5.97
N SER A 220 -0.43 -2.67 -6.54
CA SER A 220 -1.44 -3.05 -7.51
C SER A 220 -2.66 -3.67 -6.83
N HIS A 221 -3.75 -3.83 -7.57
CA HIS A 221 -5.02 -4.37 -7.08
C HIS A 221 -5.59 -5.38 -8.06
N PRO A 222 -6.56 -6.24 -7.65
CA PRO A 222 -7.17 -7.23 -8.54
C PRO A 222 -7.83 -6.65 -9.80
N ASP A 223 -8.27 -5.40 -9.77
CA ASP A 223 -8.74 -4.66 -10.96
C ASP A 223 -7.61 -4.09 -11.82
N ASN A 224 -6.38 -4.52 -11.60
CA ASN A 224 -5.13 -4.07 -12.24
C ASN A 224 -4.78 -2.58 -12.02
N SER A 225 -5.50 -1.85 -11.18
CA SER A 225 -5.13 -0.47 -10.86
C SER A 225 -3.93 -0.42 -9.93
N VAL A 226 -3.07 0.59 -10.12
CA VAL A 226 -1.95 0.89 -9.21
C VAL A 226 -2.29 2.10 -8.37
N THR A 227 -2.05 1.99 -7.07
CA THR A 227 -2.24 3.07 -6.11
C THR A 227 -0.95 3.40 -5.38
N ARG A 228 -0.89 4.63 -4.89
CA ARG A 228 0.18 5.13 -4.02
C ARG A 228 -0.43 5.63 -2.73
N SER A 229 0.16 5.22 -1.62
CA SER A 229 -0.32 5.59 -0.28
C SER A 229 0.85 5.68 0.69
N ALA A 230 0.57 6.07 1.94
CA ALA A 230 1.54 6.01 3.02
C ALA A 230 1.31 4.76 3.88
N TYR A 231 2.39 4.17 4.38
CA TYR A 231 2.34 3.15 5.40
C TYR A 231 1.87 3.75 6.73
N GLY A 232 0.87 3.16 7.32
CA GLY A 232 0.24 3.64 8.55
C GLY A 232 -0.80 2.64 9.04
N PRO A 233 -1.81 3.04 9.84
CA PRO A 233 -2.85 2.16 10.36
C PRO A 233 -3.69 1.41 9.32
N ASN A 234 -3.62 1.83 8.07
CA ASN A 234 -4.17 1.10 6.93
C ASN A 234 -3.43 -0.22 6.61
N PHE A 235 -2.23 -0.41 7.19
CA PHE A 235 -1.47 -1.66 7.23
C PHE A 235 -1.44 -2.15 8.69
N MET A 236 -2.28 -3.10 9.03
CA MET A 236 -2.50 -3.47 10.43
C MET A 236 -1.32 -4.21 11.05
N ARG A 237 -0.90 -3.78 12.25
CA ARG A 237 0.03 -4.54 13.10
C ARG A 237 -0.62 -5.80 13.63
N SER A 238 0.11 -6.90 13.74
CA SER A 238 -0.42 -8.18 14.21
C SER A 238 0.59 -8.99 15.04
N LYS A 239 0.17 -10.17 15.49
CA LYS A 239 1.08 -11.16 16.12
C LYS A 239 2.14 -11.64 15.10
N PRO A 240 3.33 -12.08 15.56
CA PRO A 240 4.41 -12.54 14.68
C PRO A 240 3.98 -13.62 13.68
N ALA A 241 3.13 -14.56 14.10
CA ALA A 241 2.65 -15.66 13.26
C ALA A 241 2.05 -15.22 11.93
N LEU A 242 1.45 -14.01 11.89
CA LEU A 242 0.81 -13.47 10.69
C LEU A 242 1.74 -12.64 9.81
N GLY A 243 2.96 -12.34 10.28
CA GLY A 243 4.00 -11.72 9.47
C GLY A 243 3.73 -10.31 8.96
N ALA A 244 2.86 -9.53 9.62
CA ALA A 244 2.56 -8.14 9.24
C ALA A 244 3.78 -7.23 9.25
N GLY A 245 3.67 -6.06 8.63
CA GLY A 245 4.64 -4.97 8.73
C GLY A 245 5.65 -4.91 7.59
N LEU A 246 6.79 -4.29 7.86
CA LEU A 246 7.84 -4.01 6.89
C LEU A 246 8.82 -5.19 6.81
N LYS A 247 8.99 -5.72 5.58
CA LYS A 247 9.78 -6.95 5.34
C LYS A 247 10.73 -6.72 4.16
N ALA A 248 11.98 -7.11 4.31
CA ALA A 248 12.93 -7.13 3.19
C ALA A 248 12.98 -8.51 2.53
N TRP A 249 13.45 -8.53 1.28
CA TRP A 249 13.75 -9.76 0.57
C TRP A 249 14.90 -10.50 1.25
N ARG A 250 14.72 -11.80 1.48
CA ARG A 250 15.77 -12.66 2.05
C ARG A 250 16.87 -12.87 1.01
N PRO A 251 18.15 -12.63 1.36
CA PRO A 251 19.27 -12.89 0.47
C PRO A 251 19.35 -14.35 0.05
N ILE A 252 19.67 -14.54 -1.22
CA ILE A 252 19.91 -15.85 -1.82
C ILE A 252 21.26 -15.86 -2.52
N SER A 253 21.87 -17.06 -2.62
CA SER A 253 23.05 -17.29 -3.43
C SER A 253 22.97 -18.62 -4.16
N VAL A 254 23.68 -18.69 -5.28
CA VAL A 254 23.93 -19.93 -6.04
C VAL A 254 25.29 -20.44 -5.66
N VAL A 255 25.39 -21.72 -5.27
CA VAL A 255 26.63 -22.39 -4.96
C VAL A 255 26.84 -23.59 -5.90
N ASN A 256 28.06 -24.02 -6.12
CA ASN A 256 28.38 -25.17 -6.96
C ASN A 256 27.92 -25.04 -8.43
N ALA A 257 27.71 -23.82 -8.95
CA ALA A 257 27.37 -23.60 -10.36
C ALA A 257 28.63 -23.67 -11.25
N GLU A 258 28.45 -24.20 -12.45
CA GLU A 258 29.46 -24.13 -13.51
C GLU A 258 29.35 -22.78 -14.21
N LYS A 259 30.48 -22.11 -14.44
CA LYS A 259 30.52 -20.87 -15.23
C LYS A 259 30.82 -21.22 -16.70
N LEU A 260 29.89 -20.88 -17.57
CA LEU A 260 30.02 -21.11 -19.01
C LEU A 260 30.99 -20.11 -19.67
N ALA A 261 31.37 -20.37 -20.92
CA ALA A 261 32.32 -19.54 -21.68
C ALA A 261 31.83 -18.08 -21.87
N ASP A 262 30.49 -17.85 -21.94
CA ASP A 262 29.88 -16.52 -22.00
C ASP A 262 29.69 -15.88 -20.62
N GLY A 263 30.16 -16.54 -19.57
CA GLY A 263 30.07 -16.08 -18.18
C GLY A 263 28.75 -16.42 -17.48
N ALA A 264 27.77 -16.99 -18.19
CA ALA A 264 26.51 -17.42 -17.57
C ALA A 264 26.73 -18.65 -16.66
N LEU A 265 25.89 -18.73 -15.61
CA LEU A 265 25.89 -19.86 -14.69
C LEU A 265 25.02 -21.01 -15.22
N ARG A 266 25.47 -22.26 -14.97
CA ARG A 266 24.74 -23.47 -15.25
C ARG A 266 24.72 -24.40 -14.03
N GLY A 267 23.52 -24.90 -13.69
CA GLY A 267 23.35 -25.78 -12.54
C GLY A 267 23.48 -25.04 -11.21
N GLY A 268 24.00 -25.72 -10.21
CA GLY A 268 24.19 -25.19 -8.86
C GLY A 268 23.01 -25.40 -7.93
N ASP A 269 23.24 -25.07 -6.67
CA ASP A 269 22.27 -25.18 -5.57
C ASP A 269 21.90 -23.80 -5.02
N LEU A 270 20.66 -23.68 -4.60
CA LEU A 270 20.17 -22.48 -3.93
C LEU A 270 20.54 -22.52 -2.45
N LYS A 271 21.24 -21.49 -1.98
CA LYS A 271 21.40 -21.18 -0.56
C LYS A 271 20.55 -19.97 -0.22
N VAL A 272 19.71 -20.11 0.80
CA VAL A 272 18.86 -19.03 1.34
C VAL A 272 19.43 -18.63 2.70
N ALA A 273 19.60 -17.32 2.94
CA ALA A 273 20.14 -16.80 4.19
C ALA A 273 19.24 -17.17 5.39
N THR A 274 19.83 -17.55 6.51
CA THR A 274 19.13 -17.78 7.78
C THR A 274 18.89 -16.46 8.52
N ASN A 275 18.08 -16.45 9.57
CA ASN A 275 17.87 -15.23 10.36
C ASN A 275 19.15 -14.72 11.01
N SER A 276 20.08 -15.61 11.38
CA SER A 276 21.40 -15.26 11.93
C SER A 276 22.36 -14.62 10.91
N ASP A 277 22.10 -14.80 9.62
CA ASP A 277 22.90 -14.20 8.54
C ASP A 277 22.42 -12.75 8.20
N LEU A 278 21.30 -12.29 8.78
CA LEU A 278 20.62 -11.06 8.41
C LEU A 278 20.95 -9.93 9.36
N LYS A 279 21.69 -8.92 8.88
CA LYS A 279 22.09 -7.74 9.66
C LYS A 279 20.92 -6.98 10.26
N HIS A 280 19.82 -6.86 9.53
CA HIS A 280 18.67 -6.01 9.89
C HIS A 280 17.44 -6.82 10.34
N PHE A 281 17.58 -8.11 10.63
CA PHE A 281 16.50 -8.92 11.16
C PHE A 281 16.06 -8.40 12.55
N SER A 282 14.78 -8.13 12.72
CA SER A 282 14.23 -7.69 14.01
C SER A 282 12.79 -8.09 14.17
N LEU A 283 12.41 -8.44 15.40
CA LEU A 283 11.03 -8.70 15.82
C LEU A 283 10.37 -7.46 16.46
N GLU A 284 11.06 -6.32 16.54
CA GLU A 284 10.54 -5.14 17.25
C GLU A 284 9.19 -4.67 16.73
N GLN A 285 8.88 -4.85 15.45
CA GLN A 285 7.60 -4.48 14.87
C GLN A 285 6.43 -5.22 15.52
N TYR A 286 6.69 -6.43 16.04
CA TYR A 286 5.68 -7.27 16.70
C TYR A 286 5.65 -7.05 18.21
N VAL A 287 6.81 -7.15 18.86
CA VAL A 287 6.90 -7.22 20.33
C VAL A 287 7.33 -5.90 20.98
N GLY A 288 7.52 -4.85 20.19
CA GLY A 288 8.10 -3.59 20.65
C GLY A 288 9.64 -3.64 20.74
N ASN A 289 10.28 -2.48 20.86
CA ASN A 289 11.71 -2.42 21.18
C ASN A 289 11.98 -2.53 22.70
N VAL A 290 10.91 -2.56 23.51
CA VAL A 290 10.90 -2.98 24.91
C VAL A 290 9.88 -4.10 25.05
N PRO A 291 10.28 -5.37 24.85
CA PRO A 291 9.37 -6.51 24.93
C PRO A 291 8.79 -6.65 26.34
N HIS A 292 7.53 -7.07 26.43
CA HIS A 292 6.91 -7.33 27.72
C HIS A 292 7.39 -8.68 28.31
N PRO A 293 7.62 -8.79 29.63
CA PRO A 293 8.08 -10.04 30.25
C PRO A 293 7.18 -11.26 30.02
N SER A 294 5.89 -11.07 29.75
CA SER A 294 4.95 -12.17 29.44
C SER A 294 5.05 -12.66 27.99
N GLU A 295 5.93 -12.05 27.17
CA GLU A 295 6.08 -12.35 25.73
C GLU A 295 4.80 -12.16 24.88
N ILE A 296 3.75 -11.57 25.46
CA ILE A 296 2.52 -11.24 24.76
C ILE A 296 2.79 -10.05 23.84
N TRP A 297 2.71 -10.26 22.54
CA TRP A 297 3.16 -9.34 21.49
C TRP A 297 2.56 -7.93 21.60
N HIS A 298 1.29 -7.79 21.99
CA HIS A 298 0.61 -6.48 22.05
C HIS A 298 0.90 -5.68 23.32
N PHE A 299 1.57 -6.27 24.32
CA PHE A 299 2.00 -5.58 25.53
C PHE A 299 3.40 -4.97 25.45
N GLY A 300 4.15 -5.29 24.41
CA GLY A 300 5.47 -4.66 24.19
C GLY A 300 5.33 -3.18 23.87
N GLU A 301 6.26 -2.39 24.35
CA GLU A 301 6.27 -0.94 24.18
C GLU A 301 7.22 -0.50 23.08
N PHE A 302 6.87 0.62 22.45
CA PHE A 302 7.73 1.33 21.50
C PHE A 302 8.29 2.58 22.15
N ARG A 303 9.56 2.56 22.54
CA ARG A 303 10.22 3.69 23.19
C ARG A 303 11.20 4.37 22.23
N HIS A 304 11.13 5.70 22.18
CA HIS A 304 12.04 6.53 21.41
C HIS A 304 12.23 7.89 22.11
N GLU A 305 13.47 8.34 22.26
CA GLU A 305 13.82 9.63 22.92
C GLU A 305 13.12 9.81 24.29
N GLY A 306 13.12 8.76 25.11
CA GLY A 306 12.52 8.79 26.46
C GLY A 306 10.99 8.76 26.50
N ARG A 307 10.31 8.64 25.36
CA ARG A 307 8.84 8.60 25.24
C ARG A 307 8.35 7.23 24.81
N THR A 308 7.21 6.78 25.34
CA THR A 308 6.47 5.63 24.82
C THR A 308 5.52 6.13 23.74
N LEU A 309 5.59 5.51 22.57
CA LEU A 309 4.86 5.90 21.36
C LEU A 309 3.91 4.77 20.94
N LYS A 310 2.88 5.09 20.16
CA LYS A 310 2.15 4.11 19.37
C LYS A 310 3.03 3.60 18.23
N TYR A 311 2.76 2.40 17.72
CA TYR A 311 3.61 1.75 16.72
C TYR A 311 3.89 2.63 15.48
N TYR A 312 2.88 3.22 14.85
CA TYR A 312 3.08 4.01 13.63
C TYR A 312 3.78 5.35 13.91
N ASP A 313 3.56 5.95 15.07
CA ASP A 313 4.31 7.13 15.53
C ASP A 313 5.79 6.77 15.77
N TYR A 314 6.05 5.58 16.33
CA TYR A 314 7.40 5.07 16.48
C TYR A 314 8.09 4.86 15.12
N VAL A 315 7.43 4.17 14.19
CA VAL A 315 7.95 3.96 12.82
C VAL A 315 8.31 5.31 12.19
N ARG A 316 7.39 6.26 12.24
CA ARG A 316 7.58 7.58 11.66
C ARG A 316 8.75 8.33 12.29
N ARG A 317 8.85 8.37 13.63
CA ARG A 317 9.92 9.05 14.33
C ARG A 317 11.29 8.41 14.13
N ARG A 318 11.36 7.09 14.08
CA ARG A 318 12.58 6.34 13.80
C ARG A 318 13.11 6.59 12.39
N LEU A 319 12.22 6.85 11.45
CA LEU A 319 12.55 7.09 10.04
C LEU A 319 12.61 8.59 9.67
N ALA A 320 12.22 9.49 10.56
CA ALA A 320 12.41 10.92 10.33
C ALA A 320 13.90 11.30 10.40
N SER A 321 14.29 12.34 9.64
CA SER A 321 15.60 12.96 9.79
C SER A 321 15.75 13.52 11.21
N PRO A 322 16.92 13.43 11.85
CA PRO A 322 17.10 13.86 13.25
C PRO A 322 16.66 15.30 13.51
N ASP A 323 16.90 16.18 12.56
CA ASP A 323 16.60 17.61 12.68
C ASP A 323 15.22 17.97 12.10
N PHE A 324 14.44 16.98 11.62
CA PHE A 324 13.15 17.26 11.00
C PHE A 324 12.14 17.77 12.03
N ARG A 325 11.48 18.87 11.70
CA ARG A 325 10.35 19.44 12.44
C ARG A 325 9.08 19.32 11.63
N TYR A 326 7.97 19.16 12.31
CA TYR A 326 6.65 18.96 11.68
C TYR A 326 5.91 20.29 11.60
N ASN A 327 5.58 20.73 10.38
CA ASN A 327 4.65 21.82 10.20
C ASN A 327 3.23 21.25 10.17
N PRO A 328 2.32 21.62 11.08
CA PRO A 328 0.96 21.07 11.16
C PRO A 328 0.14 21.29 9.88
N VAL A 329 0.35 22.42 9.20
CA VAL A 329 -0.35 22.76 7.97
C VAL A 329 0.10 21.86 6.82
N ASP A 330 1.40 21.64 6.65
CA ASP A 330 1.95 20.74 5.63
C ASP A 330 1.55 19.28 5.89
N GLU A 331 1.47 18.88 7.16
CA GLU A 331 1.01 17.56 7.55
C GLU A 331 -0.46 17.32 7.17
N LEU A 332 -1.32 18.32 7.40
CA LEU A 332 -2.71 18.28 6.98
C LEU A 332 -2.82 18.20 5.45
N ARG A 333 -2.12 19.06 4.72
CA ARG A 333 -2.10 19.06 3.24
C ARG A 333 -1.70 17.69 2.69
N PHE A 334 -0.60 17.15 3.17
CA PHE A 334 -0.14 15.83 2.74
C PHE A 334 -1.17 14.73 3.02
N GLY A 335 -1.80 14.75 4.20
CA GLY A 335 -2.87 13.80 4.56
C GLY A 335 -4.06 13.88 3.62
N LEU A 336 -4.54 15.08 3.33
CA LEU A 336 -5.67 15.33 2.41
C LEU A 336 -5.32 14.91 0.97
N GLN A 337 -4.12 15.18 0.48
CA GLN A 337 -3.65 14.74 -0.83
C GLN A 337 -3.57 13.21 -0.93
N THR A 338 -3.12 12.53 0.13
CA THR A 338 -3.10 11.08 0.22
C THR A 338 -4.52 10.49 0.17
N ILE A 339 -5.46 11.10 0.90
CA ILE A 339 -6.88 10.73 0.87
C ILE A 339 -7.45 10.96 -0.54
N CYS A 340 -7.12 12.07 -1.19
CA CYS A 340 -7.53 12.34 -2.57
C CYS A 340 -7.07 11.24 -3.53
N GLY A 341 -5.84 10.79 -3.41
CA GLY A 341 -5.32 9.63 -4.15
C GLY A 341 -6.18 8.38 -3.93
N SER A 342 -6.56 8.10 -2.69
CA SER A 342 -7.42 6.97 -2.32
C SER A 342 -8.84 7.09 -2.90
N ILE A 343 -9.41 8.30 -2.92
CA ILE A 343 -10.71 8.58 -3.54
C ILE A 343 -10.65 8.33 -5.06
N LYS A 344 -9.60 8.80 -5.73
CA LYS A 344 -9.40 8.57 -7.17
C LYS A 344 -9.22 7.08 -7.49
N ALA A 345 -8.50 6.34 -6.66
CA ALA A 345 -8.37 4.89 -6.79
C ALA A 345 -9.71 4.16 -6.59
N ARG A 346 -10.51 4.60 -5.62
CA ARG A 346 -11.87 4.09 -5.43
C ARG A 346 -12.74 4.36 -6.66
N LYS A 347 -12.65 5.57 -7.23
CA LYS A 347 -13.36 5.93 -8.47
C LYS A 347 -13.03 4.95 -9.59
N THR A 348 -11.77 4.64 -9.78
CA THR A 348 -11.33 3.68 -10.82
C THR A 348 -11.99 2.30 -10.64
N ALA A 349 -12.05 1.80 -9.41
CA ALA A 349 -12.68 0.51 -9.10
C ALA A 349 -14.21 0.55 -9.29
N VAL A 350 -14.87 1.63 -8.86
CA VAL A 350 -16.32 1.81 -9.07
C VAL A 350 -16.63 1.90 -10.55
N ASP A 351 -15.87 2.67 -11.32
CA ASP A 351 -16.06 2.79 -12.77
C ASP A 351 -15.81 1.44 -13.48
N ALA A 352 -14.86 0.64 -13.02
CA ALA A 352 -14.60 -0.70 -13.55
C ALA A 352 -15.82 -1.63 -13.34
N ALA A 353 -16.37 -1.66 -12.12
CA ALA A 353 -17.57 -2.44 -11.80
C ALA A 353 -18.79 -1.97 -12.61
N VAL A 354 -18.95 -0.66 -12.81
CA VAL A 354 -20.03 -0.08 -13.63
C VAL A 354 -19.86 -0.47 -15.10
N ARG A 355 -18.65 -0.38 -15.66
CA ARG A 355 -18.36 -0.82 -17.04
C ARG A 355 -18.64 -2.31 -17.23
N ALA A 356 -18.33 -3.14 -16.22
CA ALA A 356 -18.66 -4.57 -16.22
C ALA A 356 -20.15 -4.85 -15.97
N ARG A 357 -20.97 -3.81 -15.80
CA ARG A 357 -22.41 -3.89 -15.57
C ARG A 357 -22.81 -4.74 -14.35
N VAL A 358 -21.97 -4.78 -13.32
CA VAL A 358 -22.24 -5.55 -12.10
C VAL A 358 -23.51 -5.02 -11.41
N HIS A 359 -23.69 -3.70 -11.38
CA HIS A 359 -24.88 -3.04 -10.84
C HIS A 359 -26.21 -3.43 -11.56
N LEU A 360 -26.17 -3.97 -12.78
CA LEU A 360 -27.34 -4.45 -13.50
C LEU A 360 -27.63 -5.94 -13.25
N LYS A 361 -26.71 -6.67 -12.60
CA LYS A 361 -26.93 -8.07 -12.22
C LYS A 361 -27.86 -8.14 -11.01
N PRO A 362 -28.66 -9.20 -10.85
CA PRO A 362 -29.37 -9.46 -9.61
C PRO A 362 -28.38 -9.56 -8.43
N HIS A 363 -28.74 -9.00 -7.28
CA HIS A 363 -27.93 -9.16 -6.08
C HIS A 363 -27.90 -10.65 -5.66
N PRO A 364 -26.74 -11.19 -5.26
CA PRO A 364 -26.65 -12.55 -4.73
C PRO A 364 -27.57 -12.73 -3.50
N ARG A 365 -28.08 -13.95 -3.31
CA ARG A 365 -28.95 -14.24 -2.16
C ARG A 365 -28.24 -14.17 -0.81
N LYS A 366 -26.92 -14.31 -0.82
CA LYS A 366 -26.03 -14.25 0.35
C LYS A 366 -24.82 -13.41 0.02
N LEU A 367 -24.26 -12.77 1.04
CA LEU A 367 -22.91 -12.20 0.96
C LEU A 367 -21.88 -13.34 0.74
N PRO A 368 -20.69 -13.04 0.22
CA PRO A 368 -19.59 -13.99 0.19
C PRO A 368 -19.15 -14.35 1.62
N PRO A 369 -18.36 -15.43 1.82
CA PRO A 369 -17.81 -15.77 3.13
C PRO A 369 -17.09 -14.62 3.82
N ASN A 370 -16.48 -13.72 3.05
CA ASN A 370 -15.96 -12.45 3.54
C ASN A 370 -16.02 -11.40 2.42
N ILE A 371 -16.62 -10.23 2.70
CA ILE A 371 -16.78 -9.14 1.72
C ILE A 371 -15.46 -8.42 1.39
N PHE A 372 -14.42 -8.58 2.22
CA PHE A 372 -13.17 -7.83 2.06
C PHE A 372 -12.20 -8.43 1.02
N GLY A 373 -12.61 -9.45 0.27
CA GLY A 373 -11.88 -9.86 -0.89
C GLY A 373 -11.48 -11.33 -0.95
N THR A 374 -12.44 -12.23 -0.97
CA THR A 374 -12.17 -13.67 -1.14
C THR A 374 -12.99 -14.31 -2.25
N TYR A 375 -13.89 -13.56 -2.93
CA TYR A 375 -14.84 -14.21 -3.82
C TYR A 375 -15.48 -13.29 -4.88
N GLY A 376 -15.38 -13.68 -6.15
CA GLY A 376 -16.09 -13.09 -7.29
C GLY A 376 -15.93 -11.57 -7.41
N GLU A 377 -17.01 -10.87 -7.75
CA GLU A 377 -17.00 -9.42 -7.91
C GLU A 377 -16.55 -8.64 -6.68
N TRP A 378 -16.69 -9.20 -5.49
CA TRP A 378 -16.21 -8.62 -4.23
C TRP A 378 -14.68 -8.55 -4.17
N GLU A 379 -14.00 -9.61 -4.65
CA GLU A 379 -12.56 -9.67 -4.77
C GLU A 379 -12.05 -8.87 -5.98
N GLU A 380 -12.67 -9.06 -7.14
CA GLU A 380 -12.24 -8.44 -8.40
C GLU A 380 -12.20 -6.92 -8.33
N TYR A 381 -13.21 -6.30 -7.71
CA TYR A 381 -13.24 -4.83 -7.59
C TYR A 381 -12.68 -4.33 -6.26
N SER A 382 -12.46 -5.18 -5.26
CA SER A 382 -11.86 -4.88 -3.94
C SER A 382 -12.44 -3.66 -3.23
N THR A 383 -13.68 -3.26 -3.55
CA THR A 383 -14.27 -2.01 -3.06
C THR A 383 -14.51 -2.00 -1.55
N PRO A 384 -14.99 -3.09 -0.91
CA PRO A 384 -15.13 -3.10 0.55
C PRO A 384 -13.82 -2.83 1.29
N SER A 385 -12.72 -3.44 0.84
CA SER A 385 -11.39 -3.20 1.40
C SER A 385 -10.90 -1.78 1.17
N ARG A 386 -11.17 -1.18 0.00
CA ARG A 386 -10.83 0.21 -0.30
C ARG A 386 -11.63 1.18 0.56
N ASP A 387 -12.92 0.94 0.73
CA ASP A 387 -13.78 1.77 1.57
C ASP A 387 -13.37 1.72 3.04
N ALA A 388 -12.99 0.55 3.55
CA ALA A 388 -12.47 0.42 4.91
C ALA A 388 -11.15 1.20 5.08
N ARG A 389 -10.19 1.07 4.14
CA ARG A 389 -8.94 1.84 4.18
C ARG A 389 -9.19 3.35 4.06
N LEU A 390 -10.11 3.77 3.20
CA LEU A 390 -10.48 5.19 3.05
C LEU A 390 -11.02 5.76 4.36
N LYS A 391 -11.92 5.05 5.04
CA LYS A 391 -12.45 5.42 6.36
C LYS A 391 -11.33 5.55 7.39
N VAL A 392 -10.44 4.55 7.48
CA VAL A 392 -9.28 4.60 8.38
C VAL A 392 -8.42 5.83 8.08
N SER A 393 -8.21 6.17 6.82
CA SER A 393 -7.40 7.35 6.45
C SER A 393 -8.00 8.66 6.94
N PHE A 394 -9.32 8.84 6.83
CA PHE A 394 -10.00 10.03 7.37
C PHE A 394 -9.96 10.07 8.91
N ILE A 395 -10.26 8.95 9.57
CA ILE A 395 -10.25 8.84 11.03
C ILE A 395 -8.85 9.16 11.59
N GLU A 396 -7.81 8.58 11.00
CA GLU A 396 -6.44 8.80 11.48
C GLU A 396 -5.96 10.23 11.17
N LEU A 397 -6.27 10.78 10.00
CA LEU A 397 -5.92 12.18 9.72
C LEU A 397 -6.61 13.13 10.69
N ARG A 398 -7.88 12.89 11.02
CA ARG A 398 -8.60 13.67 12.04
C ARG A 398 -7.89 13.62 13.41
N ARG A 399 -7.41 12.44 13.81
CA ARG A 399 -6.66 12.26 15.06
C ARG A 399 -5.25 12.88 15.00
N ASP A 400 -4.59 12.75 13.85
CA ASP A 400 -3.26 13.31 13.64
C ASP A 400 -3.26 14.84 13.71
N VAL A 401 -4.24 15.48 13.07
CA VAL A 401 -4.41 16.94 13.13
C VAL A 401 -4.62 17.39 14.57
N GLN A 402 -5.45 16.68 15.35
CA GLN A 402 -5.64 17.00 16.77
C GLN A 402 -4.33 16.92 17.54
N ARG A 403 -3.54 15.85 17.37
CA ARG A 403 -2.24 15.69 18.06
C ARG A 403 -1.24 16.77 17.66
N LEU A 404 -1.25 17.20 16.39
CA LEU A 404 -0.36 18.25 15.91
C LEU A 404 -0.73 19.61 16.48
N VAL A 405 -2.03 19.91 16.59
CA VAL A 405 -2.52 21.14 17.26
C VAL A 405 -2.13 21.14 18.72
N GLU A 406 -2.42 20.07 19.46
CA GLU A 406 -2.05 19.93 20.87
C GLU A 406 -0.52 20.05 21.07
N ALA A 407 0.29 19.50 20.17
CA ALA A 407 1.74 19.61 20.21
C ALA A 407 2.23 21.05 19.92
N ALA A 408 1.59 21.75 18.98
CA ALA A 408 1.93 23.14 18.67
C ALA A 408 1.58 24.07 19.83
N GLU A 409 0.39 23.93 20.43
CA GLU A 409 -0.04 24.69 21.60
C GLU A 409 0.86 24.47 22.82
N ALA A 410 1.36 23.25 22.99
CA ALA A 410 2.29 22.90 24.06
C ALA A 410 3.75 23.38 23.81
N GLY A 411 4.03 24.03 22.68
CA GLY A 411 5.39 24.46 22.32
C GLY A 411 6.34 23.27 22.10
N GLY A 412 5.84 22.19 21.48
CA GLY A 412 6.61 20.96 21.25
C GLY A 412 7.89 21.21 20.44
N ASP A 413 9.02 20.66 20.89
CA ASP A 413 10.37 20.82 20.34
C ASP A 413 10.55 20.43 18.87
N ARG A 414 9.62 19.64 18.33
CA ARG A 414 9.60 19.17 16.94
C ARG A 414 8.51 19.81 16.08
N VAL A 415 7.81 20.81 16.58
CA VAL A 415 6.83 21.57 15.79
C VAL A 415 7.54 22.78 15.18
N ASP A 416 7.33 22.97 13.89
CA ASP A 416 7.85 24.09 13.10
C ASP A 416 6.66 24.89 12.56
N TYR A 417 6.11 25.74 13.40
CA TYR A 417 5.03 26.63 13.03
C TYR A 417 5.27 28.00 13.68
N ASP A 418 5.49 28.98 12.86
CA ASP A 418 5.75 30.38 13.24
C ASP A 418 4.59 31.32 12.86
N GLY A 419 3.49 30.77 12.32
CA GLY A 419 2.27 31.52 12.00
C GLY A 419 1.54 32.01 13.26
N GLY A 420 0.77 33.08 13.11
CA GLY A 420 0.02 33.69 14.20
C GLY A 420 -1.38 33.08 14.44
N ASP A 421 -1.91 32.31 13.48
CA ASP A 421 -3.27 31.73 13.50
C ASP A 421 -3.26 30.30 12.93
N LEU A 422 -2.86 29.34 13.76
CA LEU A 422 -2.81 27.94 13.36
C LEU A 422 -4.19 27.41 12.93
N ALA A 423 -5.24 27.80 13.61
CA ALA A 423 -6.60 27.34 13.31
C ALA A 423 -7.08 27.86 11.94
N GLY A 424 -6.82 29.13 11.65
CA GLY A 424 -7.12 29.75 10.36
C GLY A 424 -6.31 29.13 9.22
N ASP A 425 -5.01 28.93 9.41
CA ASP A 425 -4.11 28.33 8.41
C ASP A 425 -4.47 26.87 8.11
N LEU A 426 -4.85 26.09 9.11
CA LEU A 426 -5.32 24.71 8.92
C LEU A 426 -6.66 24.70 8.16
N MET A 427 -7.58 25.61 8.46
CA MET A 427 -8.85 25.71 7.73
C MET A 427 -8.61 26.12 6.27
N ALA A 428 -7.76 27.10 6.02
CA ALA A 428 -7.40 27.53 4.67
C ALA A 428 -6.77 26.37 3.87
N ALA A 429 -5.85 25.62 4.46
CA ALA A 429 -5.25 24.45 3.84
C ALA A 429 -6.30 23.36 3.51
N PHE A 430 -7.24 23.12 4.42
CA PHE A 430 -8.35 22.19 4.16
C PHE A 430 -9.21 22.65 2.98
N ASP A 431 -9.55 23.93 2.91
CA ASP A 431 -10.37 24.47 1.83
C ASP A 431 -9.68 24.41 0.47
N GLU A 432 -8.39 24.72 0.40
CA GLU A 432 -7.59 24.60 -0.82
C GLU A 432 -7.52 23.14 -1.31
N GLU A 433 -7.18 22.20 -0.44
CA GLU A 433 -7.05 20.79 -0.82
C GLU A 433 -8.41 20.14 -1.13
N LYS A 434 -9.47 20.53 -0.44
CA LYS A 434 -10.85 20.11 -0.73
C LYS A 434 -11.25 20.48 -2.18
N ASP A 435 -10.93 21.70 -2.61
CA ASP A 435 -11.29 22.21 -3.93
C ASP A 435 -10.36 21.69 -5.03
N ALA A 436 -9.09 21.42 -4.71
CA ALA A 436 -8.15 20.76 -5.61
C ALA A 436 -8.49 19.28 -5.85
N CYS A 437 -9.11 18.62 -4.87
CA CYS A 437 -9.49 17.22 -4.96
C CYS A 437 -10.89 17.04 -5.53
N THR A 438 -11.04 17.13 -6.84
CA THR A 438 -12.33 16.95 -7.53
C THR A 438 -12.28 15.78 -8.52
N PHE A 439 -13.44 15.17 -8.72
CA PHE A 439 -13.63 14.13 -9.73
C PHE A 439 -15.10 14.11 -10.17
N THR A 440 -15.37 13.37 -11.26
CA THR A 440 -16.73 13.15 -11.74
C THR A 440 -17.05 11.66 -11.75
N TYR A 441 -18.29 11.31 -11.39
CA TYR A 441 -18.83 9.99 -11.65
C TYR A 441 -20.06 10.09 -12.56
N ARG A 442 -20.45 8.99 -13.15
CA ARG A 442 -21.59 8.91 -14.06
C ARG A 442 -22.75 8.23 -13.34
N ARG A 443 -23.91 8.87 -13.31
CA ARG A 443 -25.17 8.31 -12.82
C ARG A 443 -25.71 7.25 -13.78
N ALA A 444 -26.74 6.52 -13.36
CA ALA A 444 -27.41 5.53 -14.19
C ALA A 444 -28.10 6.13 -15.42
N ASP A 445 -28.52 7.39 -15.36
CA ASP A 445 -29.08 8.18 -16.47
C ASP A 445 -28.01 8.86 -17.34
N GLU A 446 -26.75 8.46 -17.22
CA GLU A 446 -25.58 9.00 -17.94
C GLU A 446 -25.17 10.42 -17.55
N MET A 447 -25.92 11.12 -16.68
CA MET A 447 -25.54 12.44 -16.17
C MET A 447 -24.25 12.36 -15.37
N ARG A 448 -23.37 13.33 -15.57
CA ARG A 448 -22.11 13.42 -14.81
C ARG A 448 -22.31 14.31 -13.58
N MET A 449 -21.89 13.79 -12.44
CA MET A 449 -21.93 14.51 -11.16
C MET A 449 -20.51 14.80 -10.70
N ARG A 450 -20.24 16.05 -10.35
CA ARG A 450 -18.94 16.48 -9.81
C ARG A 450 -18.96 16.42 -8.28
N LEU A 451 -18.01 15.73 -7.72
CA LEU A 451 -17.77 15.68 -6.27
C LEU A 451 -16.38 16.23 -5.96
N ASN A 452 -16.20 16.71 -4.74
CA ASN A 452 -14.90 17.04 -4.16
C ASN A 452 -14.64 16.23 -2.88
N LEU A 453 -13.51 16.41 -2.24
CA LEU A 453 -13.12 15.70 -1.02
C LEU A 453 -14.15 15.89 0.11
N ALA A 454 -14.70 17.10 0.29
CA ALA A 454 -15.69 17.37 1.34
C ALA A 454 -16.99 16.60 1.10
N HIS A 455 -17.46 16.50 -0.14
CA HIS A 455 -18.62 15.65 -0.47
C HIS A 455 -18.37 14.18 -0.08
N VAL A 456 -17.17 13.64 -0.34
CA VAL A 456 -16.83 12.26 0.03
C VAL A 456 -16.75 12.11 1.55
N MET A 457 -16.20 13.08 2.26
CA MET A 457 -16.14 13.09 3.72
C MET A 457 -17.53 13.07 4.34
N ASP A 458 -18.43 13.94 3.86
CA ASP A 458 -19.82 14.02 4.36
C ASP A 458 -20.60 12.72 4.11
N ARG A 459 -20.28 11.99 3.02
CA ARG A 459 -20.93 10.74 2.60
C ARG A 459 -20.14 9.49 2.98
N LEU A 460 -19.08 9.62 3.77
CA LEU A 460 -18.08 8.55 3.98
C LEU A 460 -18.72 7.23 4.43
N PHE A 461 -19.71 7.31 5.27
CA PHE A 461 -20.43 6.16 5.83
C PHE A 461 -21.69 5.77 5.05
N ASP A 462 -22.06 6.55 4.03
CA ASP A 462 -23.14 6.24 3.08
C ASP A 462 -22.62 5.65 1.76
N LEU A 463 -21.31 5.73 1.50
CA LEU A 463 -20.69 5.10 0.34
C LEU A 463 -20.97 3.60 0.34
N SER A 464 -21.71 3.10 -0.65
CA SER A 464 -21.89 1.65 -0.78
C SER A 464 -20.60 0.98 -1.24
N PHE A 465 -20.13 0.01 -0.48
CA PHE A 465 -19.03 -0.88 -0.89
C PHE A 465 -19.47 -1.99 -1.83
N ASP A 466 -20.77 -2.21 -1.95
CA ASP A 466 -21.39 -3.32 -2.68
C ASP A 466 -21.34 -3.09 -4.20
N PRO A 467 -20.66 -3.93 -4.99
CA PRO A 467 -20.54 -3.75 -6.43
C PRO A 467 -21.86 -3.89 -7.20
N TYR A 468 -22.89 -4.44 -6.57
CA TYR A 468 -24.21 -4.65 -7.19
C TYR A 468 -25.14 -3.44 -7.08
N HIS A 469 -24.80 -2.42 -6.29
CA HIS A 469 -25.59 -1.18 -6.20
C HIS A 469 -25.32 -0.24 -7.38
N CYS A 470 -26.31 0.60 -7.67
CA CYS A 470 -26.22 1.66 -8.68
C CYS A 470 -25.07 2.64 -8.40
N PRO A 471 -24.54 3.35 -9.40
CA PRO A 471 -23.46 4.31 -9.22
C PRO A 471 -23.76 5.37 -8.16
N GLU A 472 -24.99 5.83 -8.07
CA GLU A 472 -25.43 6.83 -7.10
C GLU A 472 -25.23 6.37 -5.65
N ARG A 473 -25.66 5.15 -5.32
CA ARG A 473 -25.42 4.56 -4.00
C ARG A 473 -23.95 4.27 -3.72
N ARG A 474 -23.22 3.89 -4.76
CA ARG A 474 -21.78 3.71 -4.65
C ARG A 474 -21.10 5.01 -4.20
N TRP A 475 -21.68 6.17 -4.53
CA TRP A 475 -21.19 7.49 -4.13
C TRP A 475 -22.01 8.14 -3.00
N GLY A 476 -22.85 7.39 -2.30
CA GLY A 476 -23.62 7.87 -1.15
C GLY A 476 -24.60 9.00 -1.49
N ALA A 477 -25.13 8.98 -2.71
CA ALA A 477 -26.11 9.99 -3.16
C ALA A 477 -27.41 9.91 -2.37
N SER A 478 -28.07 11.04 -2.26
CA SER A 478 -29.39 11.20 -1.64
C SER A 478 -30.26 12.20 -2.41
N GLY A 479 -31.56 12.30 -2.09
CA GLY A 479 -32.48 13.23 -2.71
C GLY A 479 -32.50 13.10 -4.24
N ALA A 480 -32.53 14.21 -4.95
CA ALA A 480 -32.62 14.26 -6.42
C ALA A 480 -31.44 13.57 -7.13
N GLU A 481 -30.28 13.49 -6.50
CA GLU A 481 -29.13 12.76 -7.07
C GLU A 481 -29.38 11.26 -7.13
N LEU A 482 -30.19 10.70 -6.23
CA LEU A 482 -30.52 9.26 -6.16
C LEU A 482 -31.68 8.85 -7.08
N GLU A 483 -32.44 9.79 -7.64
CA GLU A 483 -33.65 9.49 -8.44
C GLU A 483 -33.40 8.62 -9.69
N SER A 484 -32.20 8.67 -10.25
CA SER A 484 -31.81 7.84 -11.40
C SER A 484 -31.32 6.44 -11.05
N CYS A 485 -31.19 6.12 -9.76
CA CYS A 485 -30.71 4.82 -9.32
C CYS A 485 -31.58 3.67 -9.85
N THR A 486 -30.92 2.66 -10.44
CA THR A 486 -31.59 1.50 -11.04
C THR A 486 -31.76 0.32 -10.07
N ASP A 487 -31.48 0.52 -8.80
CA ASP A 487 -31.65 -0.53 -7.79
C ASP A 487 -33.13 -0.88 -7.61
N ASP A 488 -33.41 -2.18 -7.56
CA ASP A 488 -34.73 -2.71 -7.23
C ASP A 488 -34.94 -2.79 -5.70
N ALA A 489 -36.14 -3.14 -5.27
CA ALA A 489 -36.49 -3.27 -3.86
C ALA A 489 -35.59 -4.27 -3.10
N THR A 490 -35.04 -5.29 -3.77
CA THR A 490 -34.11 -6.24 -3.18
C THR A 490 -32.77 -5.57 -2.86
N LYS A 491 -32.23 -4.81 -3.79
CA LYS A 491 -30.99 -4.05 -3.59
C LYS A 491 -31.16 -2.94 -2.56
N ASP A 492 -32.34 -2.31 -2.51
CA ASP A 492 -32.70 -1.35 -1.45
C ASP A 492 -32.64 -1.98 -0.06
N ARG A 493 -33.18 -3.19 0.07
CA ARG A 493 -33.10 -3.94 1.33
C ARG A 493 -31.66 -4.27 1.72
N TRP A 494 -30.83 -4.68 0.75
CA TRP A 494 -29.42 -4.94 0.96
C TRP A 494 -28.67 -3.68 1.41
N TYR A 495 -28.87 -2.56 0.74
CA TYR A 495 -28.24 -1.30 1.13
C TYR A 495 -28.58 -0.92 2.59
N ASN A 496 -29.84 -1.03 2.98
CA ASN A 496 -30.27 -0.72 4.35
C ASN A 496 -29.71 -1.72 5.39
N ALA A 497 -29.73 -3.02 5.08
CA ALA A 497 -29.21 -4.05 5.96
C ALA A 497 -27.68 -3.97 6.17
N GLN A 498 -26.95 -3.49 5.17
CA GLN A 498 -25.49 -3.33 5.22
C GLN A 498 -25.04 -2.06 5.95
N ARG A 499 -25.93 -1.24 6.54
CA ARG A 499 -25.57 0.03 7.19
C ARG A 499 -24.45 -0.12 8.20
N PHE A 500 -24.55 -1.06 9.12
CA PHE A 500 -23.55 -1.28 10.16
C PHE A 500 -22.20 -1.80 9.63
N LEU A 501 -22.20 -2.53 8.50
CA LEU A 501 -20.98 -2.88 7.77
C LEU A 501 -20.36 -1.64 7.10
N ARG A 502 -21.17 -0.70 6.61
CA ARG A 502 -20.68 0.57 6.08
C ARG A 502 -20.06 1.45 7.18
N TYR A 503 -20.54 1.37 8.40
CA TYR A 503 -19.99 2.11 9.55
C TYR A 503 -18.67 1.52 10.05
N GLN A 504 -18.41 0.26 9.77
CA GLN A 504 -17.16 -0.40 10.15
C GLN A 504 -15.97 0.12 9.33
N ALA A 505 -14.90 0.51 10.02
CA ALA A 505 -13.63 0.85 9.41
C ALA A 505 -12.63 -0.34 9.45
N GLN A 506 -12.77 -1.24 10.42
CA GLN A 506 -11.93 -2.43 10.54
C GLN A 506 -12.37 -3.50 9.54
N ARG A 507 -11.37 -4.23 9.02
CA ARG A 507 -11.60 -5.42 8.19
C ARG A 507 -11.46 -6.66 9.06
N THR A 508 -12.52 -7.45 9.16
CA THR A 508 -12.52 -8.70 9.95
C THR A 508 -12.56 -9.88 8.99
N TYR A 509 -11.58 -10.80 9.10
CA TYR A 509 -11.49 -11.98 8.24
C TYR A 509 -11.78 -13.30 9.00
N ASP A 510 -11.80 -13.23 10.29
CA ASP A 510 -12.12 -14.31 11.22
C ASP A 510 -13.63 -14.51 11.42
N VAL A 511 -14.43 -13.59 10.92
CA VAL A 511 -15.88 -13.64 10.97
C VAL A 511 -16.45 -14.05 9.62
N ARG A 512 -17.27 -15.09 9.63
CA ARG A 512 -18.00 -15.55 8.46
C ARG A 512 -19.13 -14.58 8.12
N MET A 513 -19.24 -14.15 6.85
CA MET A 513 -20.19 -13.12 6.38
C MET A 513 -21.23 -13.64 5.36
N ASP A 514 -21.30 -14.93 5.06
CA ASP A 514 -22.24 -15.51 4.08
C ASP A 514 -23.71 -15.46 4.52
N PHE A 515 -24.14 -14.29 4.97
CA PHE A 515 -25.50 -14.03 5.44
C PHE A 515 -26.45 -13.70 4.30
N THR A 516 -27.71 -14.07 4.47
CA THR A 516 -28.83 -13.52 3.73
C THR A 516 -29.16 -12.10 4.23
N VAL A 517 -29.92 -11.35 3.45
CA VAL A 517 -30.37 -10.00 3.88
C VAL A 517 -31.23 -10.06 5.16
N ASP A 518 -31.95 -11.15 5.39
CA ASP A 518 -32.80 -11.32 6.57
C ASP A 518 -31.99 -11.69 7.84
N GLU A 519 -30.82 -12.30 7.65
CA GLU A 519 -29.87 -12.62 8.73
C GLU A 519 -29.02 -11.42 9.14
N LEU A 520 -28.84 -10.43 8.25
CA LEU A 520 -28.14 -9.17 8.53
C LEU A 520 -29.01 -8.26 9.40
N LYS A 521 -29.10 -8.53 10.69
CA LYS A 521 -29.82 -7.70 11.66
C LYS A 521 -28.85 -7.05 12.63
N PRO A 522 -28.96 -5.72 12.88
CA PRO A 522 -28.23 -5.08 13.97
C PRO A 522 -28.81 -5.56 15.33
N PRO A 523 -28.04 -5.60 16.42
CA PRO A 523 -26.62 -5.31 16.46
C PRO A 523 -25.79 -6.58 16.46
N MET A 524 -25.00 -6.80 15.44
CA MET A 524 -23.95 -7.83 15.47
C MET A 524 -22.63 -7.15 15.86
N ILE A 525 -22.66 -6.45 16.99
CA ILE A 525 -21.55 -5.67 17.49
C ILE A 525 -20.60 -6.59 18.22
N ALA A 526 -19.32 -6.46 17.93
CA ALA A 526 -18.26 -6.94 18.79
C ALA A 526 -17.36 -5.78 19.20
N ALA A 527 -16.78 -5.89 20.38
CA ALA A 527 -15.70 -5.01 20.78
C ALA A 527 -14.52 -5.13 19.79
N PRO A 528 -13.70 -4.07 19.63
CA PRO A 528 -12.51 -4.14 18.80
C PRO A 528 -11.65 -5.37 19.16
N GLY A 529 -11.42 -6.25 18.20
CA GLY A 529 -10.67 -7.51 18.39
C GLY A 529 -11.50 -8.74 18.70
N GLU A 530 -12.81 -8.65 18.85
CA GLU A 530 -13.71 -9.79 19.11
C GLU A 530 -14.47 -10.30 17.88
N GLY A 531 -14.10 -9.87 16.68
CA GLY A 531 -14.64 -10.41 15.44
C GLY A 531 -16.10 -10.09 15.17
N GLY A 532 -16.51 -8.84 15.34
CA GLY A 532 -17.90 -8.41 15.05
C GLY A 532 -18.15 -8.06 13.59
N LEU A 533 -19.43 -8.14 13.20
CA LEU A 533 -19.88 -7.87 11.82
C LEU A 533 -20.06 -6.40 11.50
N GLY A 534 -19.90 -5.49 12.44
CA GLY A 534 -20.09 -4.08 12.19
C GLY A 534 -20.21 -3.25 13.46
N VAL A 535 -20.56 -1.98 13.32
CA VAL A 535 -20.73 -1.03 14.42
C VAL A 535 -22.04 -0.26 14.26
N GLU A 536 -22.66 0.14 15.36
CA GLU A 536 -23.94 0.87 15.35
C GLU A 536 -23.78 2.32 14.88
N GLU A 537 -22.68 2.95 15.28
CA GLU A 537 -22.39 4.34 14.96
C GLU A 537 -21.01 4.49 14.30
N PRO A 538 -20.89 5.41 13.34
CA PRO A 538 -19.63 5.65 12.67
C PRO A 538 -18.64 6.36 13.61
N ALA A 539 -17.35 6.10 13.40
CA ALA A 539 -16.30 6.84 14.08
C ALA A 539 -16.24 8.30 13.61
N ASP A 540 -15.80 9.22 14.50
CA ASP A 540 -15.54 10.62 14.11
C ASP A 540 -14.39 10.69 13.08
N ALA A 541 -14.76 11.08 11.86
CA ALA A 541 -13.84 11.28 10.72
C ALA A 541 -13.93 12.72 10.16
N ASP A 542 -14.73 13.59 10.77
CA ASP A 542 -15.00 14.93 10.25
C ASP A 542 -13.91 15.92 10.68
N ILE A 543 -12.91 16.06 9.79
CA ILE A 543 -11.80 17.00 9.95
C ILE A 543 -12.31 18.44 9.91
N ARG A 544 -13.25 18.76 9.01
CA ARG A 544 -13.81 20.10 8.85
C ARG A 544 -14.53 20.55 10.12
N ALA A 545 -15.39 19.70 10.69
CA ALA A 545 -16.08 20.01 11.93
C ALA A 545 -15.10 20.25 13.10
N TYR A 546 -13.99 19.53 13.14
CA TYR A 546 -12.94 19.77 14.12
C TYR A 546 -12.27 21.12 13.92
N LEU A 547 -11.80 21.42 12.70
CA LEU A 547 -11.12 22.68 12.39
C LEU A 547 -12.02 23.89 12.61
N SER A 548 -13.31 23.77 12.29
CA SER A 548 -14.28 24.84 12.52
C SER A 548 -14.48 25.11 14.02
N ARG A 549 -14.54 24.07 14.85
CA ARG A 549 -14.59 24.27 16.32
C ARG A 549 -13.33 24.93 16.84
N LEU A 550 -12.18 24.54 16.32
CA LEU A 550 -10.89 25.14 16.68
C LEU A 550 -10.85 26.62 16.32
N ASN A 551 -11.39 26.99 15.16
CA ASN A 551 -11.44 28.38 14.66
C ASN A 551 -12.62 29.19 15.22
N GLY A 552 -13.39 28.65 16.17
CA GLY A 552 -14.55 29.33 16.76
C GLY A 552 -15.70 29.58 15.79
N THR A 553 -15.73 28.91 14.63
CA THR A 553 -16.77 29.04 13.62
C THR A 553 -17.81 27.94 13.75
N VAL A 554 -19.10 28.27 13.54
CA VAL A 554 -20.16 27.26 13.49
C VAL A 554 -20.19 26.64 12.09
N VAL A 555 -20.00 25.33 12.02
CA VAL A 555 -20.08 24.60 10.74
C VAL A 555 -21.52 24.57 10.28
N ALA A 556 -21.80 25.13 9.10
CA ALA A 556 -23.00 24.75 8.37
C ALA A 556 -22.84 23.28 7.93
N ALA A 557 -23.75 22.42 8.36
CA ALA A 557 -23.74 21.01 7.97
C ALA A 557 -23.89 20.91 6.44
N SER A 558 -22.97 20.19 5.81
CA SER A 558 -22.91 19.76 4.43
C SER A 558 -22.14 20.64 3.42
N SER A 559 -21.39 19.98 2.57
CA SER A 559 -20.68 20.52 1.38
C SER A 559 -21.62 21.01 0.27
N GLY A 560 -22.92 21.03 0.49
CA GLY A 560 -23.95 21.30 -0.53
C GLY A 560 -24.20 20.09 -1.47
N PRO A 561 -25.16 20.19 -2.37
CA PRO A 561 -25.44 19.13 -3.34
C PRO A 561 -24.30 18.99 -4.35
N ALA A 562 -24.07 17.75 -4.82
CA ALA A 562 -23.17 17.50 -5.95
C ALA A 562 -23.61 18.30 -7.18
N THR A 563 -22.67 18.85 -7.92
CA THR A 563 -22.98 19.71 -9.07
C THR A 563 -23.08 18.87 -10.34
N PRO A 564 -24.21 18.93 -11.07
CA PRO A 564 -24.31 18.37 -12.41
C PRO A 564 -23.32 19.04 -13.37
N VAL A 565 -22.63 18.24 -14.18
CA VAL A 565 -21.72 18.75 -15.22
C VAL A 565 -22.41 18.61 -16.57
N ALA A 566 -22.66 19.74 -17.24
CA ALA A 566 -23.25 19.75 -18.57
C ALA A 566 -22.38 18.97 -19.58
N PHE A 567 -23.02 18.23 -20.46
CA PHE A 567 -22.36 17.50 -21.55
C PHE A 567 -21.94 18.52 -22.61
N THR A 568 -20.68 18.94 -22.63
CA THR A 568 -20.07 19.52 -23.82
C THR A 568 -19.60 18.39 -24.70
N ALA A 569 -20.35 18.07 -25.74
CA ALA A 569 -19.93 17.12 -26.77
C ALA A 569 -18.62 17.64 -27.39
N ASN A 570 -17.51 16.96 -27.06
CA ASN A 570 -16.25 17.17 -27.76
C ASN A 570 -16.26 16.25 -28.97
N PRO A 571 -16.28 16.77 -30.21
CA PRO A 571 -16.44 15.92 -31.42
C PRO A 571 -15.19 15.17 -31.84
N ALA A 572 -14.20 14.97 -30.97
CA ALA A 572 -12.96 14.28 -31.31
C ALA A 572 -12.51 13.32 -30.19
N VAL A 573 -13.27 12.22 -30.03
CA VAL A 573 -12.71 10.96 -29.53
C VAL A 573 -13.08 9.89 -30.53
N SER A 574 -12.14 9.56 -31.41
CA SER A 574 -12.24 8.48 -32.37
C SER A 574 -12.43 7.15 -31.65
N ALA A 575 -13.26 6.30 -32.27
CA ALA A 575 -13.63 4.95 -31.81
C ALA A 575 -12.43 3.97 -31.99
N GLU A 576 -11.37 4.11 -31.19
CA GLU A 576 -10.23 3.17 -31.22
C GLU A 576 -9.74 2.69 -29.84
N ASP A 577 -10.46 2.89 -28.76
CA ASP A 577 -10.11 2.31 -27.45
C ASP A 577 -11.03 1.14 -27.06
N GLY A 578 -11.29 0.25 -28.01
CA GLY A 578 -11.86 -1.06 -27.78
C GLY A 578 -10.84 -2.03 -27.18
N VAL A 579 -10.46 -1.86 -25.91
CA VAL A 579 -9.72 -2.90 -25.20
C VAL A 579 -10.69 -4.02 -24.83
N PHE A 580 -10.67 -5.04 -25.66
CA PHE A 580 -11.34 -6.33 -25.41
C PHE A 580 -10.64 -7.01 -24.24
N PHE A 581 -11.24 -7.00 -23.05
CA PHE A 581 -10.80 -7.86 -21.96
C PHE A 581 -11.43 -9.24 -22.12
N PRO A 582 -10.63 -10.32 -22.23
CA PRO A 582 -11.19 -11.64 -22.17
C PRO A 582 -11.77 -11.89 -20.79
N ALA A 583 -13.03 -12.33 -20.72
CA ALA A 583 -13.64 -12.79 -19.49
C ALA A 583 -12.79 -13.92 -18.90
N TRP A 584 -12.18 -13.70 -17.77
CA TRP A 584 -11.56 -14.74 -16.96
C TRP A 584 -12.68 -15.57 -16.33
N HIS A 585 -13.03 -16.67 -16.98
CA HIS A 585 -13.74 -17.73 -16.30
C HIS A 585 -12.86 -18.23 -15.16
N ALA A 586 -13.45 -18.29 -13.97
CA ALA A 586 -12.90 -18.93 -12.80
C ALA A 586 -12.37 -20.33 -13.16
N ARG A 587 -11.10 -20.44 -13.52
CA ARG A 587 -10.40 -21.71 -13.63
C ARG A 587 -9.56 -21.85 -12.37
N GLY A 588 -9.96 -22.79 -11.56
CA GLY A 588 -9.09 -23.27 -10.52
C GLY A 588 -9.80 -23.53 -9.22
N GLY A 589 -10.76 -24.46 -9.22
CA GLY A 589 -10.95 -25.28 -8.05
C GLY A 589 -9.60 -25.92 -7.73
N TYR A 590 -8.99 -25.51 -6.66
CA TYR A 590 -7.78 -26.13 -6.13
C TYR A 590 -8.16 -27.53 -5.67
N VAL A 591 -7.89 -28.53 -6.50
CA VAL A 591 -7.92 -29.93 -6.12
C VAL A 591 -6.62 -30.17 -5.40
N ALA A 592 -6.69 -30.36 -4.07
CA ALA A 592 -5.56 -30.87 -3.31
C ALA A 592 -5.18 -32.26 -3.88
N PRO A 593 -3.91 -32.55 -4.11
CA PRO A 593 -3.49 -33.91 -4.43
C PRO A 593 -3.78 -34.81 -3.21
N ARG A 594 -4.31 -36.00 -3.49
CA ARG A 594 -4.59 -37.05 -2.51
C ARG A 594 -3.31 -37.51 -1.83
#